data_65d75c52b8c1277ea4a2d740c6adf967
#
_entry.id   65d75c52b8c1277ea4a2d740c6adf967
#
_cell.length_a   1.000
_cell.length_b   1.000
_cell.length_c   1.000
_cell.angle_alpha   90.00
_cell.angle_beta   90.00
_cell.angle_gamma   90.00
#
_symmetry.space_group_name_H-M   'P 1'
#
loop_
_entity.id
_entity.type
_entity.pdbx_description
1 polymer ?
#
loop_
_entity_poly.entity_id
_entity_poly.type
_entity_poly.pdbx_seq_one_letter_code
_entity_poly.pdbx_strand_id
1 'polypeptide(L)'
;TIMADPHEIVNVCGIAGLDYMMKAAENTVLDVKYELPSCVPATPWEHSGAVIDAEAMKEPITREGIAGLGEFMNFPGVINAADSDLDKIIVAKREGKFVVGHGPGIAGKDLNAYAAARIAADHECSTVEEMNDRLDRGMYILLRQGSACHNLRTLIKGVTPENSRRCLLCSDDRQPKTILHEGHLDNHLRICVEEGLDAVTAIRMATLNAAEC
;
A
#
# COMPACT_ATOMS: atom_id res chain seq x y z
N THR A 1 -4.87 14.87 -2.62
CA THR A 1 -5.43 13.53 -2.37
C THR A 1 -4.40 12.67 -1.64
N ILE A 2 -4.85 11.86 -0.70
CA ILE A 2 -4.06 10.80 -0.07
C ILE A 2 -4.82 9.47 -0.17
N MET A 3 -4.09 8.37 -0.10
CA MET A 3 -4.62 7.01 0.00
C MET A 3 -4.31 6.48 1.40
N ALA A 4 -5.29 5.94 2.10
CA ALA A 4 -5.14 5.44 3.47
C ALA A 4 -5.70 4.02 3.60
N ASP A 5 -4.95 3.15 4.27
CA ASP A 5 -5.41 1.82 4.69
C ASP A 5 -5.68 1.85 6.21
N PRO A 6 -6.93 1.92 6.66
CA PRO A 6 -7.28 2.05 8.06
C PRO A 6 -7.39 0.70 8.78
N HIS A 7 -6.48 -0.23 8.53
CA HIS A 7 -6.61 -1.60 9.02
C HIS A 7 -6.61 -1.72 10.56
N GLU A 8 -5.98 -0.82 11.29
CA GLU A 8 -5.97 -0.88 12.76
C GLU A 8 -7.36 -0.62 13.35
N ILE A 9 -8.04 0.46 12.93
CA ILE A 9 -9.37 0.75 13.44
C ILE A 9 -10.40 -0.26 12.93
N VAL A 10 -10.21 -0.76 11.71
CA VAL A 10 -11.09 -1.80 11.15
C VAL A 10 -10.89 -3.13 11.85
N ASN A 11 -9.66 -3.46 12.28
CA ASN A 11 -9.40 -4.64 13.10
C ASN A 11 -10.13 -4.61 14.45
N VAL A 12 -10.32 -3.41 15.02
CA VAL A 12 -11.02 -3.22 16.31
C VAL A 12 -12.54 -3.07 16.15
N CYS A 13 -12.97 -2.27 15.16
CA CYS A 13 -14.35 -1.83 15.01
C CYS A 13 -15.07 -2.37 13.76
N GLY A 14 -14.40 -3.16 12.93
CA GLY A 14 -14.97 -3.65 11.67
C GLY A 14 -15.30 -2.53 10.69
N ILE A 15 -16.31 -2.74 9.87
CA ILE A 15 -16.75 -1.77 8.86
C ILE A 15 -17.19 -0.44 9.50
N ALA A 16 -17.71 -0.46 10.73
CA ALA A 16 -18.02 0.78 11.45
C ALA A 16 -16.78 1.66 11.68
N GLY A 17 -15.60 1.06 11.83
CA GLY A 17 -14.33 1.79 11.89
C GLY A 17 -13.98 2.48 10.57
N LEU A 18 -14.18 1.80 9.45
CA LEU A 18 -14.04 2.37 8.12
C LEU A 18 -15.01 3.54 7.90
N ASP A 19 -16.29 3.34 8.24
CA ASP A 19 -17.33 4.38 8.15
C ASP A 19 -16.97 5.62 8.96
N TYR A 20 -16.45 5.41 10.16
CA TYR A 20 -15.98 6.50 11.00
C TYR A 20 -14.85 7.31 10.35
N MET A 21 -13.84 6.61 9.81
CA MET A 21 -12.70 7.27 9.15
C MET A 21 -13.13 8.03 7.90
N MET A 22 -13.97 7.43 7.05
CA MET A 22 -14.51 8.08 5.86
C MET A 22 -15.28 9.34 6.22
N LYS A 23 -16.18 9.26 7.21
CA LYS A 23 -16.97 10.40 7.65
C LYS A 23 -16.14 11.48 8.35
N ALA A 24 -15.12 11.11 9.11
CA ALA A 24 -14.21 12.05 9.73
C ALA A 24 -13.42 12.87 8.69
N ALA A 25 -13.03 12.23 7.59
CA ALA A 25 -12.31 12.89 6.50
C ALA A 25 -13.13 13.99 5.80
N GLU A 26 -14.46 13.89 5.77
CA GLU A 26 -15.34 14.92 5.20
C GLU A 26 -15.16 16.30 5.86
N ASN A 27 -14.65 16.34 7.10
CA ASN A 27 -14.38 17.56 7.84
C ASN A 27 -12.97 18.11 7.64
N THR A 28 -12.20 17.57 6.71
CA THR A 28 -10.84 18.00 6.40
C THR A 28 -10.77 18.65 5.02
N VAL A 29 -9.69 19.39 4.76
CA VAL A 29 -9.40 19.93 3.42
C VAL A 29 -8.73 18.92 2.50
N LEU A 30 -8.38 17.74 3.04
CA LEU A 30 -7.77 16.67 2.28
C LEU A 30 -8.84 15.83 1.57
N ASP A 31 -8.60 15.52 0.31
CA ASP A 31 -9.33 14.45 -0.38
C ASP A 31 -8.69 13.12 0.03
N VAL A 32 -9.37 12.37 0.88
CA VAL A 32 -8.90 11.07 1.38
C VAL A 32 -9.64 9.96 0.66
N LYS A 33 -8.91 9.11 -0.02
CA LYS A 33 -9.40 7.83 -0.53
C LYS A 33 -8.92 6.73 0.41
N TYR A 34 -9.70 5.67 0.49
CA TYR A 34 -9.39 4.57 1.38
C TYR A 34 -9.17 3.28 0.59
N GLU A 35 -8.34 2.45 1.14
CA GLU A 35 -8.27 1.04 0.77
C GLU A 35 -9.10 0.25 1.77
N LEU A 36 -9.84 -0.74 1.30
CA LEU A 36 -10.51 -1.67 2.19
C LEU A 36 -9.45 -2.62 2.78
N PRO A 37 -9.30 -2.71 4.11
CA PRO A 37 -8.30 -3.59 4.70
C PRO A 37 -8.47 -5.05 4.29
N SER A 38 -7.39 -5.67 3.84
CA SER A 38 -7.39 -7.04 3.32
C SER A 38 -7.35 -8.10 4.42
N CYS A 39 -6.66 -7.80 5.53
CA CYS A 39 -6.38 -8.74 6.60
C CYS A 39 -6.97 -8.25 7.93
N VAL A 40 -8.20 -8.66 8.21
CA VAL A 40 -8.91 -8.39 9.47
C VAL A 40 -9.52 -9.68 9.98
N PRO A 41 -8.94 -10.30 11.02
CA PRO A 41 -7.67 -9.94 11.70
C PRO A 41 -6.43 -10.09 10.81
N ALA A 42 -5.32 -9.46 11.20
CA ALA A 42 -4.04 -9.59 10.52
C ALA A 42 -3.49 -11.02 10.62
N THR A 43 -3.71 -11.69 11.74
CA THR A 43 -3.34 -13.09 11.96
C THR A 43 -4.48 -13.87 12.64
N PRO A 44 -4.57 -15.21 12.44
CA PRO A 44 -5.59 -16.02 13.09
C PRO A 44 -5.38 -16.22 14.59
N TRP A 45 -4.27 -15.75 15.15
CA TRP A 45 -3.89 -15.92 16.56
C TRP A 45 -4.22 -14.72 17.45
N GLU A 46 -4.62 -13.60 16.85
CA GLU A 46 -4.96 -12.40 17.61
C GLU A 46 -6.44 -12.35 17.97
N HIS A 47 -6.76 -11.60 19.02
CA HIS A 47 -8.12 -11.27 19.40
C HIS A 47 -8.52 -9.95 18.74
N SER A 48 -9.13 -10.03 17.57
CA SER A 48 -9.67 -8.86 16.88
C SER A 48 -11.09 -8.54 17.32
N GLY A 49 -11.51 -7.31 17.13
CA GLY A 49 -12.92 -6.90 17.35
C GLY A 49 -13.82 -7.23 16.15
N ALA A 50 -13.24 -7.59 15.02
CA ALA A 50 -13.97 -7.93 13.78
C ALA A 50 -13.24 -8.99 12.98
N VAL A 51 -14.01 -9.63 12.07
CA VAL A 51 -13.49 -10.51 11.01
C VAL A 51 -14.09 -10.04 9.70
N ILE A 52 -13.23 -9.80 8.69
CA ILE A 52 -13.66 -9.42 7.34
C ILE A 52 -13.15 -10.48 6.37
N ASP A 53 -14.05 -11.36 5.98
CA ASP A 53 -13.84 -12.35 4.94
C ASP A 53 -14.27 -11.82 3.56
N ALA A 54 -14.12 -12.64 2.53
CA ALA A 54 -14.49 -12.27 1.16
C ALA A 54 -15.98 -11.92 0.99
N GLU A 55 -16.88 -12.53 1.77
CA GLU A 55 -18.31 -12.21 1.72
C GLU A 55 -18.59 -10.83 2.33
N ALA A 56 -17.98 -10.55 3.49
CA ALA A 56 -18.12 -9.27 4.18
C ALA A 56 -17.53 -8.10 3.39
N MET A 57 -16.59 -8.36 2.47
CA MET A 57 -15.97 -7.35 1.61
C MET A 57 -16.84 -6.87 0.46
N LYS A 58 -17.79 -7.68 -0.01
CA LYS A 58 -18.52 -7.44 -1.27
C LYS A 58 -19.23 -6.09 -1.33
N GLU A 59 -19.84 -5.66 -0.26
CA GLU A 59 -20.51 -4.36 -0.22
C GLU A 59 -19.49 -3.22 0.00
N PRO A 60 -18.63 -3.24 1.05
CA PRO A 60 -17.73 -2.12 1.31
C PRO A 60 -16.78 -1.80 0.17
N ILE A 61 -16.31 -2.80 -0.58
CA ILE A 61 -15.35 -2.58 -1.67
C ILE A 61 -15.93 -1.75 -2.83
N THR A 62 -17.25 -1.72 -2.97
CA THR A 62 -17.95 -0.99 -4.04
C THR A 62 -18.21 0.47 -3.70
N ARG A 63 -18.02 0.89 -2.45
CA ARG A 63 -18.36 2.23 -1.98
C ARG A 63 -17.54 3.30 -2.68
N GLU A 64 -18.17 4.46 -2.89
CA GLU A 64 -17.45 5.65 -3.33
C GLU A 64 -16.38 6.03 -2.30
N GLY A 65 -15.19 6.40 -2.77
CA GLY A 65 -14.05 6.69 -1.89
C GLY A 65 -13.19 5.48 -1.54
N ILE A 66 -13.63 4.24 -1.83
CA ILE A 66 -12.80 3.05 -1.73
C ILE A 66 -12.08 2.83 -3.05
N ALA A 67 -10.77 2.99 -3.05
CA ALA A 67 -9.93 2.93 -4.25
C ALA A 67 -9.40 1.52 -4.54
N GLY A 68 -9.13 0.74 -3.50
CA GLY A 68 -8.50 -0.57 -3.63
C GLY A 68 -8.72 -1.49 -2.46
N LEU A 69 -8.08 -2.63 -2.52
CA LEU A 69 -7.87 -3.54 -1.41
C LEU A 69 -6.51 -3.22 -0.79
N GLY A 70 -6.49 -2.94 0.50
CA GLY A 70 -5.34 -2.54 1.27
C GLY A 70 -4.26 -3.62 1.36
N GLU A 71 -3.15 -3.29 1.98
CA GLU A 71 -1.97 -4.13 2.01
C GLU A 71 -2.26 -5.58 2.39
N PHE A 72 -1.84 -6.50 1.51
CA PHE A 72 -2.13 -7.91 1.71
C PHE A 72 -1.07 -8.57 2.60
N MET A 73 -1.20 -8.37 3.93
CA MET A 73 -0.25 -8.82 4.94
C MET A 73 -0.11 -10.34 5.01
N ASN A 74 -1.20 -11.09 4.72
CA ASN A 74 -1.12 -12.55 4.66
C ASN A 74 -0.53 -13.04 3.33
N PHE A 75 0.66 -12.53 2.96
CA PHE A 75 1.36 -13.01 1.76
C PHE A 75 1.64 -14.52 1.78
N PRO A 76 1.89 -15.18 2.95
CA PRO A 76 2.03 -16.64 2.96
C PRO A 76 0.77 -17.36 2.49
N GLY A 77 -0.42 -16.87 2.86
CA GLY A 77 -1.69 -17.42 2.38
C GLY A 77 -1.85 -17.28 0.87
N VAL A 78 -1.49 -16.13 0.30
CA VAL A 78 -1.51 -15.90 -1.15
C VAL A 78 -0.54 -16.83 -1.88
N ILE A 79 0.70 -16.94 -1.41
CA ILE A 79 1.75 -17.79 -2.02
C ILE A 79 1.33 -19.27 -2.00
N ASN A 80 0.70 -19.71 -0.91
CA ASN A 80 0.23 -21.08 -0.75
C ASN A 80 -1.18 -21.32 -1.33
N ALA A 81 -1.73 -20.35 -2.05
CA ALA A 81 -3.04 -20.41 -2.69
C ALA A 81 -4.19 -20.77 -1.73
N ALA A 82 -4.19 -20.17 -0.53
CA ALA A 82 -5.28 -20.35 0.42
C ALA A 82 -6.56 -19.71 -0.14
N ASP A 83 -7.65 -20.49 -0.24
CA ASP A 83 -8.91 -20.05 -0.82
C ASP A 83 -9.44 -18.77 -0.15
N SER A 84 -9.36 -18.68 1.18
CA SER A 84 -9.80 -17.50 1.94
C SER A 84 -9.12 -16.21 1.54
N ASP A 85 -7.85 -16.26 1.13
CA ASP A 85 -7.07 -15.09 0.70
C ASP A 85 -7.29 -14.79 -0.78
N LEU A 86 -7.30 -15.83 -1.62
CA LEU A 86 -7.57 -15.66 -3.05
C LEU A 86 -8.98 -15.15 -3.32
N ASP A 87 -9.98 -15.58 -2.56
CA ASP A 87 -11.36 -15.11 -2.69
C ASP A 87 -11.47 -13.60 -2.43
N LYS A 88 -10.73 -13.05 -1.46
CA LYS A 88 -10.67 -11.60 -1.22
C LYS A 88 -10.09 -10.85 -2.42
N ILE A 89 -9.00 -11.36 -2.98
CA ILE A 89 -8.40 -10.78 -4.20
C ILE A 89 -9.38 -10.85 -5.37
N ILE A 90 -10.10 -11.96 -5.54
CA ILE A 90 -11.11 -12.14 -6.58
C ILE A 90 -12.24 -11.11 -6.43
N VAL A 91 -12.73 -10.88 -5.20
CA VAL A 91 -13.75 -9.86 -4.93
C VAL A 91 -13.26 -8.49 -5.38
N ALA A 92 -12.06 -8.07 -4.95
CA ALA A 92 -11.50 -6.79 -5.34
C ALA A 92 -11.31 -6.67 -6.87
N LYS A 93 -10.80 -7.70 -7.52
CA LYS A 93 -10.56 -7.69 -8.97
C LYS A 93 -11.84 -7.66 -9.79
N ARG A 94 -12.93 -8.29 -9.34
CA ARG A 94 -14.24 -8.24 -10.00
C ARG A 94 -14.81 -6.82 -10.02
N GLU A 95 -14.53 -6.03 -8.99
CA GLU A 95 -14.92 -4.63 -8.88
C GLU A 95 -13.91 -3.67 -9.53
N GLY A 96 -12.92 -4.19 -10.25
CA GLY A 96 -11.89 -3.39 -10.91
C GLY A 96 -10.93 -2.70 -9.96
N LYS A 97 -10.86 -3.15 -8.70
CA LYS A 97 -10.06 -2.53 -7.66
C LYS A 97 -8.59 -2.97 -7.73
N PHE A 98 -7.71 -2.06 -7.36
CA PHE A 98 -6.30 -2.28 -7.17
C PHE A 98 -6.05 -3.12 -5.91
N VAL A 99 -4.98 -3.92 -5.88
CA VAL A 99 -4.61 -4.71 -4.70
C VAL A 99 -3.18 -4.37 -4.31
N VAL A 100 -3.02 -3.80 -3.13
CA VAL A 100 -1.72 -3.45 -2.56
C VAL A 100 -1.11 -4.66 -1.86
N GLY A 101 0.19 -4.81 -1.96
CA GLY A 101 0.94 -5.88 -1.33
C GLY A 101 1.69 -5.43 -0.08
N HIS A 102 2.06 -6.44 0.69
CA HIS A 102 2.92 -6.37 1.87
C HIS A 102 3.74 -7.64 1.90
N GLY A 103 4.87 -7.66 1.19
CA GLY A 103 5.66 -8.87 0.96
C GLY A 103 7.11 -8.77 1.42
N PRO A 104 7.40 -8.61 2.73
CA PRO A 104 8.76 -8.48 3.20
C PRO A 104 9.58 -9.74 2.89
N GLY A 105 10.73 -9.55 2.23
CA GLY A 105 11.70 -10.60 1.97
C GLY A 105 11.27 -11.69 0.98
N ILE A 106 10.10 -11.59 0.35
CA ILE A 106 9.69 -12.59 -0.66
C ILE A 106 10.49 -12.40 -1.95
N ALA A 107 10.90 -13.52 -2.57
CA ALA A 107 11.72 -13.54 -3.78
C ALA A 107 11.45 -14.80 -4.63
N GLY A 108 12.02 -14.85 -5.81
CA GLY A 108 12.01 -16.02 -6.68
C GLY A 108 10.61 -16.55 -6.99
N LYS A 109 10.35 -17.82 -6.70
CA LYS A 109 9.07 -18.47 -7.01
C LYS A 109 7.92 -17.94 -6.18
N ASP A 110 8.17 -17.58 -4.93
CA ASP A 110 7.15 -17.02 -4.03
C ASP A 110 6.70 -15.65 -4.52
N LEU A 111 7.64 -14.80 -4.96
CA LEU A 111 7.30 -13.52 -5.58
C LEU A 111 6.56 -13.72 -6.92
N ASN A 112 6.89 -14.76 -7.70
CA ASN A 112 6.12 -15.10 -8.90
C ASN A 112 4.66 -15.46 -8.57
N ALA A 113 4.45 -16.27 -7.53
CA ALA A 113 3.09 -16.63 -7.09
C ALA A 113 2.32 -15.38 -6.61
N TYR A 114 2.96 -14.52 -5.84
CA TYR A 114 2.39 -13.28 -5.34
C TYR A 114 1.98 -12.32 -6.46
N ALA A 115 2.86 -12.09 -7.42
CA ALA A 115 2.56 -11.27 -8.60
C ALA A 115 1.49 -11.91 -9.51
N ALA A 116 1.51 -13.25 -9.66
CA ALA A 116 0.50 -13.98 -10.43
C ALA A 116 -0.90 -13.88 -9.82
N ALA A 117 -1.01 -13.78 -8.49
CA ALA A 117 -2.26 -13.51 -7.79
C ALA A 117 -2.79 -12.06 -8.01
N ARG A 118 -2.09 -11.26 -8.83
CA ARG A 118 -2.49 -9.87 -9.15
C ARG A 118 -2.29 -8.87 -8.02
N ILE A 119 -1.37 -9.14 -7.11
CA ILE A 119 -0.84 -8.11 -6.22
C ILE A 119 -0.05 -7.13 -7.10
N ALA A 120 -0.47 -5.89 -7.12
CA ALA A 120 -0.02 -4.94 -8.14
C ALA A 120 1.07 -3.98 -7.65
N ALA A 121 1.23 -3.82 -6.33
CA ALA A 121 2.23 -2.94 -5.72
C ALA A 121 2.81 -3.57 -4.45
N ASP A 122 3.96 -3.07 -4.00
CA ASP A 122 4.57 -3.46 -2.72
C ASP A 122 5.39 -2.29 -2.16
N HIS A 123 5.37 -2.13 -0.83
CA HIS A 123 6.10 -1.09 -0.10
C HIS A 123 7.19 -1.67 0.83
N GLU A 124 7.35 -2.99 0.87
CA GLU A 124 8.23 -3.69 1.82
C GLU A 124 9.66 -3.91 1.31
N CYS A 125 10.02 -3.39 0.14
CA CYS A 125 11.39 -3.48 -0.35
C CYS A 125 12.38 -2.76 0.58
N SER A 126 13.46 -3.43 0.91
CA SER A 126 14.55 -2.89 1.72
C SER A 126 15.83 -2.67 0.91
N THR A 127 15.97 -3.34 -0.22
CA THR A 127 17.13 -3.25 -1.12
C THR A 127 16.71 -2.93 -2.55
N VAL A 128 17.67 -2.45 -3.35
CA VAL A 128 17.46 -2.18 -4.77
C VAL A 128 17.20 -3.48 -5.55
N GLU A 129 17.80 -4.58 -5.12
CA GLU A 129 17.60 -5.90 -5.71
C GLU A 129 16.15 -6.36 -5.54
N GLU A 130 15.59 -6.24 -4.32
CA GLU A 130 14.18 -6.55 -4.06
C GLU A 130 13.24 -5.67 -4.88
N MET A 131 13.55 -4.38 -5.00
CA MET A 131 12.82 -3.42 -5.82
C MET A 131 12.81 -3.86 -7.30
N ASN A 132 13.98 -4.15 -7.87
CA ASN A 132 14.10 -4.56 -9.27
C ASN A 132 13.39 -5.89 -9.53
N ASP A 133 13.49 -6.83 -8.59
CA ASP A 133 12.84 -8.15 -8.70
C ASP A 133 11.30 -8.02 -8.83
N ARG A 134 10.69 -7.04 -8.16
CA ARG A 134 9.26 -6.73 -8.28
C ARG A 134 8.93 -5.95 -9.55
N LEU A 135 9.76 -4.98 -9.91
CA LEU A 135 9.61 -4.22 -11.17
C LEU A 135 9.64 -5.13 -12.39
N ASP A 136 10.53 -6.14 -12.41
CA ASP A 136 10.64 -7.14 -13.49
C ASP A 136 9.36 -7.97 -13.64
N ARG A 137 8.56 -8.07 -12.59
CA ARG A 137 7.24 -8.73 -12.59
C ARG A 137 6.08 -7.78 -12.87
N GLY A 138 6.38 -6.53 -13.20
CA GLY A 138 5.39 -5.52 -13.55
C GLY A 138 4.66 -4.91 -12.36
N MET A 139 5.16 -5.11 -11.14
CA MET A 139 4.59 -4.48 -9.94
C MET A 139 5.00 -3.00 -9.85
N TYR A 140 4.20 -2.21 -9.16
CA TYR A 140 4.60 -0.87 -8.69
C TYR A 140 5.39 -0.97 -7.39
N ILE A 141 6.31 -0.06 -7.18
CA ILE A 141 7.09 0.05 -5.95
C ILE A 141 6.78 1.35 -5.25
N LEU A 142 6.38 1.23 -3.99
CA LEU A 142 6.15 2.37 -3.10
C LEU A 142 7.39 2.55 -2.23
N LEU A 143 8.18 3.60 -2.51
CA LEU A 143 9.39 3.91 -1.76
C LEU A 143 8.99 4.56 -0.44
N ARG A 144 9.22 3.84 0.65
CA ARG A 144 8.69 4.12 1.97
C ARG A 144 9.64 5.00 2.80
N GLN A 145 9.06 6.04 3.44
CA GLN A 145 9.73 6.86 4.44
C GLN A 145 8.74 7.22 5.58
N GLY A 146 8.60 6.31 6.51
CA GLY A 146 7.74 6.44 7.68
C GLY A 146 8.41 7.09 8.88
N SER A 147 7.90 6.81 10.07
CA SER A 147 8.52 7.18 11.35
C SER A 147 9.47 6.09 11.87
N ALA A 148 9.26 4.84 11.50
CA ALA A 148 10.08 3.70 11.87
C ALA A 148 10.83 3.10 10.68
N CYS A 149 10.20 3.04 9.51
CA CYS A 149 10.78 2.44 8.30
C CYS A 149 11.33 3.53 7.36
N HIS A 150 12.62 3.48 7.06
CA HIS A 150 13.37 4.51 6.33
C HIS A 150 14.06 3.93 5.09
N ASN A 151 13.29 3.39 4.14
CA ASN A 151 13.83 2.69 2.97
C ASN A 151 14.13 3.63 1.78
N LEU A 152 13.54 4.85 1.76
CA LEU A 152 13.60 5.75 0.61
C LEU A 152 15.03 6.05 0.15
N ARG A 153 15.95 6.40 1.07
CA ARG A 153 17.34 6.73 0.71
C ARG A 153 18.12 5.56 0.09
N THR A 154 17.73 4.35 0.41
CA THR A 154 18.31 3.14 -0.20
C THR A 154 17.71 2.90 -1.58
N LEU A 155 16.38 2.88 -1.65
CA LEU A 155 15.66 2.48 -2.86
C LEU A 155 15.75 3.52 -3.98
N ILE A 156 15.86 4.81 -3.64
CA ILE A 156 15.95 5.88 -4.63
C ILE A 156 17.16 5.72 -5.57
N LYS A 157 18.21 5.04 -5.11
CA LYS A 157 19.40 4.72 -5.90
C LYS A 157 19.12 3.72 -7.04
N GLY A 158 18.04 2.99 -6.95
CA GLY A 158 17.57 2.07 -7.98
C GLY A 158 16.56 2.70 -8.96
N VAL A 159 16.14 3.95 -8.73
CA VAL A 159 15.21 4.63 -9.63
C VAL A 159 15.98 5.16 -10.85
N THR A 160 15.51 4.76 -12.03
CA THR A 160 16.08 5.17 -13.33
C THR A 160 15.01 5.83 -14.21
N PRO A 161 15.37 6.52 -15.30
CA PRO A 161 14.37 7.04 -16.25
C PRO A 161 13.40 5.97 -16.76
N GLU A 162 13.88 4.74 -16.94
CA GLU A 162 13.12 3.62 -17.53
C GLU A 162 12.08 3.06 -16.55
N ASN A 163 12.42 2.97 -15.24
CA ASN A 163 11.55 2.39 -14.25
C ASN A 163 10.77 3.41 -13.40
N SER A 164 11.14 4.69 -13.45
CA SER A 164 10.56 5.75 -12.61
C SER A 164 9.04 5.86 -12.68
N ARG A 165 8.41 5.44 -13.80
CA ARG A 165 6.95 5.41 -13.97
C ARG A 165 6.24 4.35 -13.12
N ARG A 166 6.98 3.36 -12.62
CA ARG A 166 6.49 2.32 -11.72
C ARG A 166 6.91 2.53 -10.26
N CYS A 167 7.51 3.67 -9.96
CA CYS A 167 7.95 4.05 -8.62
C CYS A 167 7.07 5.17 -8.08
N LEU A 168 6.60 5.00 -6.84
CA LEU A 168 5.78 5.94 -6.09
C LEU A 168 6.43 6.27 -4.76
N LEU A 169 5.96 7.30 -4.09
CA LEU A 169 6.37 7.64 -2.72
C LEU A 169 5.24 7.31 -1.75
N CYS A 170 5.55 6.66 -0.65
CA CYS A 170 4.62 6.43 0.45
C CYS A 170 5.25 6.70 1.80
N SER A 171 4.41 6.98 2.78
CA SER A 171 4.87 7.21 4.15
C SER A 171 4.78 5.97 5.02
N ASP A 172 3.83 5.07 4.73
CA ASP A 172 3.46 4.04 5.69
C ASP A 172 3.11 4.70 7.03
N ASP A 173 3.36 4.09 8.17
CA ASP A 173 3.13 4.66 9.50
C ASP A 173 3.99 5.92 9.74
N ARG A 174 3.35 7.08 9.67
CA ARG A 174 4.00 8.35 9.95
C ARG A 174 3.31 9.11 11.10
N GLN A 175 3.98 9.13 12.22
CA GLN A 175 3.46 9.71 13.46
C GLN A 175 3.24 11.22 13.35
N PRO A 176 2.21 11.79 14.00
CA PRO A 176 1.94 13.22 13.97
C PRO A 176 3.16 14.09 14.37
N LYS A 177 3.93 13.65 15.34
CA LYS A 177 5.16 14.36 15.76
C LYS A 177 6.17 14.43 14.60
N THR A 178 6.36 13.33 13.87
CA THR A 178 7.26 13.28 12.71
C THR A 178 6.77 14.21 11.61
N ILE A 179 5.45 14.20 11.33
CA ILE A 179 4.84 15.11 10.33
C ILE A 179 5.09 16.57 10.68
N LEU A 180 4.90 16.94 11.96
CA LEU A 180 5.07 18.35 12.41
C LEU A 180 6.53 18.82 12.36
N HIS A 181 7.50 17.94 12.61
CA HIS A 181 8.92 18.34 12.69
C HIS A 181 9.67 18.16 11.37
N GLU A 182 9.35 17.14 10.60
CA GLU A 182 10.08 16.81 9.38
C GLU A 182 9.26 17.09 8.10
N GLY A 183 7.96 17.07 8.19
CA GLY A 183 7.04 17.12 7.06
C GLY A 183 6.47 15.73 6.69
N HIS A 184 5.74 15.69 5.60
CA HIS A 184 5.14 14.47 5.04
C HIS A 184 5.76 14.16 3.67
N LEU A 185 4.99 14.08 2.57
CA LEU A 185 5.53 13.84 1.23
C LEU A 185 6.46 14.96 0.74
N ASP A 186 6.33 16.17 1.24
CA ASP A 186 7.29 17.25 0.99
C ASP A 186 8.70 16.90 1.50
N ASN A 187 8.81 16.21 2.64
CA ASN A 187 10.08 15.68 3.13
C ASN A 187 10.63 14.58 2.20
N HIS A 188 9.77 13.70 1.69
CA HIS A 188 10.18 12.67 0.74
C HIS A 188 10.75 13.30 -0.54
N LEU A 189 10.11 14.35 -1.05
CA LEU A 189 10.61 15.08 -2.21
C LEU A 189 11.98 15.70 -1.96
N ARG A 190 12.20 16.29 -0.76
CA ARG A 190 13.53 16.82 -0.38
C ARG A 190 14.58 15.72 -0.38
N ILE A 191 14.28 14.59 0.25
CA ILE A 191 15.17 13.41 0.28
C ILE A 191 15.51 12.95 -1.15
N CYS A 192 14.52 12.83 -2.04
CA CYS A 192 14.77 12.43 -3.43
C CYS A 192 15.76 13.36 -4.13
N VAL A 193 15.57 14.67 -3.98
CA VAL A 193 16.46 15.66 -4.61
C VAL A 193 17.85 15.67 -3.96
N GLU A 194 17.95 15.53 -2.64
CA GLU A 194 19.21 15.39 -1.92
C GLU A 194 20.04 14.18 -2.41
N GLU A 195 19.36 13.08 -2.71
CA GLU A 195 19.98 11.86 -3.25
C GLU A 195 20.24 11.93 -4.77
N GLY A 196 19.95 13.07 -5.40
CA GLY A 196 20.29 13.34 -6.79
C GLY A 196 19.21 13.03 -7.82
N LEU A 197 17.99 12.68 -7.40
CA LEU A 197 16.89 12.49 -8.34
C LEU A 197 16.41 13.86 -8.86
N ASP A 198 16.09 13.91 -10.16
CA ASP A 198 15.47 15.09 -10.76
C ASP A 198 14.16 15.46 -10.05
N ALA A 199 14.01 16.76 -9.71
CA ALA A 199 12.86 17.24 -8.95
C ALA A 199 11.50 17.00 -9.64
N VAL A 200 11.46 17.10 -10.97
CA VAL A 200 10.22 16.84 -11.74
C VAL A 200 9.85 15.35 -11.67
N THR A 201 10.85 14.48 -11.74
CA THR A 201 10.67 13.04 -11.57
C THR A 201 10.15 12.71 -10.15
N ALA A 202 10.75 13.30 -9.12
CA ALA A 202 10.30 13.12 -7.74
C ALA A 202 8.84 13.57 -7.55
N ILE A 203 8.46 14.74 -8.06
CA ILE A 203 7.08 15.24 -8.02
C ILE A 203 6.14 14.29 -8.75
N ARG A 204 6.53 13.78 -9.91
CA ARG A 204 5.72 12.82 -10.67
C ARG A 204 5.50 11.51 -9.88
N MET A 205 6.51 11.03 -9.18
CA MET A 205 6.39 9.84 -8.31
C MET A 205 5.41 10.07 -7.14
N ALA A 206 5.32 11.30 -6.64
CA ALA A 206 4.39 11.66 -5.56
C ALA A 206 2.97 11.99 -6.05
N THR A 207 2.74 12.17 -7.34
CA THR A 207 1.48 12.69 -7.90
C THR A 207 0.95 11.83 -9.04
N LEU A 208 1.45 12.04 -10.26
CA LEU A 208 0.93 11.38 -11.46
C LEU A 208 1.04 9.86 -11.38
N ASN A 209 2.20 9.33 -10.95
CA ASN A 209 2.38 7.89 -10.86
C ASN A 209 1.41 7.26 -9.86
N ALA A 210 1.19 7.92 -8.70
CA ALA A 210 0.21 7.46 -7.72
C ALA A 210 -1.23 7.52 -8.23
N ALA A 211 -1.55 8.50 -9.09
CA ALA A 211 -2.87 8.62 -9.69
C ALA A 211 -3.11 7.61 -10.84
N GLU A 212 -2.06 7.11 -11.48
CA GLU A 212 -2.13 6.12 -12.56
C GLU A 212 -2.02 4.66 -12.06
N CYS A 213 -1.50 4.46 -10.86
CA CYS A 213 -1.43 3.16 -10.18
C CYS A 213 -2.81 2.68 -9.79
#